data_6b0cf8db1e9fe349107eac41e32e00fa
#
_entry.id   6b0cf8db1e9fe349107eac41e32e00fa
#
_cell.length_a   1.000
_cell.length_b   1.000
_cell.length_c   1.000
_cell.angle_alpha   90.00
_cell.angle_beta   90.00
_cell.angle_gamma   90.00
#
_symmetry.space_group_name_H-M   'P 1'
#
loop_
_entity.id
_entity.type
_entity.pdbx_description
1 polymer ?
#
loop_
_entity_poly.entity_id
_entity_poly.type
_entity_poly.pdbx_seq_one_letter_code
_entity_poly.pdbx_strand_id
1 'polypeptide(L)'
;MARKTGIYRRALARIFAVTLLVLQGVMLDYYLIVEASSSWWFAWVVTDIIVISSWVLTLWLSHRKSRSATTGTKDAIKFAYQAWIIYAVHLVPQLATLFKLKSSLFSEEELIFGPNMLKMNLCLTPMLFLFLVYAYHDAKSHSRRKYYLEKMTAAVTLDLFDSVEMLEYLFEEETISVPLENSILAFSCMNVFLPTFALFELKFNKFHDSGETSPISFKFIYICTFMFFVNVPFLVFRLILWHGYNLDISVLLAKNALAIVMGIIEIMEFFGEQRPRKCKHCLRTFAKDFFKPHMKLCSPAENMEMISCDKASKMDESKDIAPNTCDISPNSTETYV
;
A
#
# COMPACT_ATOMS: atom_id res chain seq x y z
N MET A 1 -7.46 28.78 4.91
CA MET A 1 -8.56 27.82 4.68
C MET A 1 -8.04 26.38 4.39
N ALA A 2 -7.13 26.14 3.48
CA ALA A 2 -6.65 24.80 3.07
C ALA A 2 -6.15 23.87 4.20
N ARG A 3 -5.53 24.40 5.28
CA ARG A 3 -5.04 23.60 6.41
C ARG A 3 -6.18 23.03 7.27
N LYS A 4 -7.29 23.76 7.42
CA LYS A 4 -8.47 23.29 8.18
C LYS A 4 -9.20 22.18 7.42
N THR A 5 -9.39 22.31 6.11
CA THR A 5 -10.04 21.29 5.29
C THR A 5 -9.30 19.95 5.30
N GLY A 6 -7.97 19.96 5.31
CA GLY A 6 -7.16 18.73 5.42
C GLY A 6 -7.31 18.01 6.77
N ILE A 7 -7.56 18.73 7.86
CA ILE A 7 -7.79 18.14 9.17
C ILE A 7 -9.17 17.46 9.22
N TYR A 8 -10.21 18.12 8.70
CA TYR A 8 -11.57 17.56 8.65
C TYR A 8 -11.63 16.30 7.79
N ARG A 9 -10.99 16.29 6.62
CA ARG A 9 -10.94 15.11 5.73
C ARG A 9 -10.31 13.91 6.44
N ARG A 10 -9.20 14.09 7.16
CA ARG A 10 -8.56 13.01 7.92
C ARG A 10 -9.40 12.55 9.11
N ALA A 11 -10.07 13.47 9.81
CA ALA A 11 -10.97 13.10 10.89
C ALA A 11 -12.15 12.27 10.37
N LEU A 12 -12.74 12.69 9.26
CA LEU A 12 -13.83 11.97 8.59
C LEU A 12 -13.39 10.57 8.16
N ALA A 13 -12.24 10.45 7.51
CA ALA A 13 -11.67 9.14 7.11
C ALA A 13 -11.44 8.20 8.30
N ARG A 14 -11.01 8.73 9.45
CA ARG A 14 -10.85 7.94 10.69
C ARG A 14 -12.17 7.43 11.23
N ILE A 15 -13.20 8.30 11.26
CA ILE A 15 -14.53 7.92 11.70
C ILE A 15 -15.08 6.83 10.80
N PHE A 16 -15.04 7.03 9.46
CA PHE A 16 -15.51 6.02 8.52
C PHE A 16 -14.74 4.71 8.64
N ALA A 17 -13.41 4.74 8.77
CA ALA A 17 -12.61 3.54 8.93
C ALA A 17 -13.04 2.72 10.16
N VAL A 18 -13.24 3.37 11.32
CA VAL A 18 -13.67 2.66 12.54
C VAL A 18 -15.12 2.17 12.41
N THR A 19 -16.02 2.99 11.85
CA THR A 19 -17.43 2.59 11.66
C THR A 19 -17.54 1.36 10.74
N LEU A 20 -16.83 1.35 9.60
CA LEU A 20 -16.84 0.23 8.68
C LEU A 20 -16.19 -1.02 9.29
N LEU A 21 -15.14 -0.87 10.08
CA LEU A 21 -14.50 -1.97 10.79
C LEU A 21 -15.49 -2.63 11.78
N VAL A 22 -16.20 -1.83 12.58
CA VAL A 22 -17.21 -2.32 13.51
C VAL A 22 -18.36 -2.98 12.76
N LEU A 23 -18.84 -2.37 11.67
CA LEU A 23 -19.92 -2.93 10.87
C LEU A 23 -19.53 -4.29 10.28
N GLN A 24 -18.32 -4.40 9.72
CA GLN A 24 -17.82 -5.64 9.14
C GLN A 24 -17.68 -6.74 10.20
N GLY A 25 -17.07 -6.45 11.35
CA GLY A 25 -16.91 -7.41 12.43
C GLY A 25 -18.25 -7.94 12.95
N VAL A 26 -19.19 -7.04 13.27
CA VAL A 26 -20.53 -7.43 13.75
C VAL A 26 -21.25 -8.34 12.74
N MET A 27 -21.14 -8.04 11.45
CA MET A 27 -21.77 -8.86 10.42
C MET A 27 -21.09 -10.23 10.25
N LEU A 28 -19.75 -10.31 10.30
CA LEU A 28 -19.04 -11.59 10.24
C LEU A 28 -19.31 -12.44 11.49
N ASP A 29 -19.30 -11.83 12.66
CA ASP A 29 -19.65 -12.49 13.92
C ASP A 29 -21.09 -13.05 13.88
N TYR A 30 -22.03 -12.30 13.31
CA TYR A 30 -23.41 -12.77 13.15
C TYR A 30 -23.43 -14.08 12.35
N TYR A 31 -22.76 -14.15 11.18
CA TYR A 31 -22.71 -15.37 10.38
C TYR A 31 -22.05 -16.54 11.14
N LEU A 32 -20.98 -16.29 11.85
CA LEU A 32 -20.26 -17.32 12.59
C LEU A 32 -21.02 -17.81 13.83
N ILE A 33 -21.76 -16.94 14.52
CA ILE A 33 -22.48 -17.28 15.77
C ILE A 33 -23.80 -17.96 15.48
N VAL A 34 -24.55 -17.52 14.46
CA VAL A 34 -25.85 -18.12 14.13
C VAL A 34 -25.72 -19.59 13.74
N GLU A 35 -24.65 -19.93 13.01
CA GLU A 35 -24.40 -21.32 12.57
C GLU A 35 -23.81 -22.20 13.68
N ALA A 36 -23.14 -21.61 14.66
CA ALA A 36 -22.45 -22.39 15.68
C ALA A 36 -23.32 -22.57 16.92
N SER A 37 -23.72 -23.81 17.18
CA SER A 37 -24.38 -24.20 18.42
C SER A 37 -23.47 -24.17 19.68
N SER A 38 -22.23 -23.72 19.56
CA SER A 38 -21.21 -23.76 20.62
C SER A 38 -20.80 -22.36 21.11
N SER A 39 -20.69 -22.19 22.42
CA SER A 39 -20.26 -20.92 23.06
C SER A 39 -18.86 -20.46 22.69
N TRP A 40 -18.02 -21.28 22.09
CA TRP A 40 -16.67 -20.93 21.65
C TRP A 40 -16.64 -19.87 20.56
N TRP A 41 -17.71 -19.73 19.78
CA TRP A 41 -17.79 -18.73 18.72
C TRP A 41 -17.83 -17.30 19.22
N PHE A 42 -18.24 -17.04 20.46
CA PHE A 42 -18.13 -15.74 21.10
C PHE A 42 -16.67 -15.28 21.25
N ALA A 43 -15.68 -16.17 21.07
CA ALA A 43 -14.28 -15.77 21.03
C ALA A 43 -14.00 -14.79 19.90
N TRP A 44 -14.73 -14.83 18.77
CA TRP A 44 -14.58 -13.89 17.65
C TRP A 44 -14.96 -12.46 18.07
N VAL A 45 -16.03 -12.28 18.83
CA VAL A 45 -16.40 -10.96 19.39
C VAL A 45 -15.28 -10.37 20.23
N VAL A 46 -14.59 -11.20 21.05
CA VAL A 46 -13.46 -10.74 21.87
C VAL A 46 -12.29 -10.31 20.98
N THR A 47 -11.98 -11.09 19.94
CA THR A 47 -10.89 -10.74 19.02
C THR A 47 -11.22 -9.51 18.20
N ASP A 48 -12.48 -9.28 17.78
CA ASP A 48 -12.94 -8.06 17.13
C ASP A 48 -12.74 -6.83 18.02
N ILE A 49 -13.08 -6.92 19.29
CA ILE A 49 -12.84 -5.84 20.27
C ILE A 49 -11.34 -5.51 20.35
N ILE A 50 -10.47 -6.51 20.31
CA ILE A 50 -9.00 -6.32 20.31
C ILE A 50 -8.57 -5.59 19.03
N VAL A 51 -9.06 -6.00 17.86
CA VAL A 51 -8.74 -5.37 16.56
C VAL A 51 -9.21 -3.92 16.54
N ILE A 52 -10.46 -3.65 16.92
CA ILE A 52 -11.04 -2.30 16.97
C ILE A 52 -10.23 -1.43 17.94
N SER A 53 -9.93 -1.95 19.14
CA SER A 53 -9.13 -1.22 20.13
C SER A 53 -7.72 -0.90 19.60
N SER A 54 -7.08 -1.83 18.90
CA SER A 54 -5.77 -1.63 18.28
C SER A 54 -5.80 -0.54 17.21
N TRP A 55 -6.85 -0.51 16.37
CA TRP A 55 -7.03 0.53 15.36
C TRP A 55 -7.25 1.90 16.00
N VAL A 56 -8.12 2.01 16.99
CA VAL A 56 -8.34 3.26 17.73
C VAL A 56 -7.03 3.73 18.37
N LEU A 57 -6.28 2.83 19.00
CA LEU A 57 -4.99 3.16 19.60
C LEU A 57 -3.98 3.68 18.57
N THR A 58 -3.83 2.99 17.43
CA THR A 58 -2.90 3.41 16.36
C THR A 58 -3.31 4.76 15.75
N LEU A 59 -4.60 5.01 15.56
CA LEU A 59 -5.13 6.30 15.11
C LEU A 59 -4.85 7.42 16.13
N TRP A 60 -5.03 7.14 17.42
CA TRP A 60 -4.73 8.08 18.50
C TRP A 60 -3.23 8.40 18.58
N LEU A 61 -2.38 7.38 18.54
CA LEU A 61 -0.91 7.54 18.54
C LEU A 61 -0.43 8.35 17.33
N SER A 62 -0.97 8.06 16.14
CA SER A 62 -0.68 8.82 14.93
C SER A 62 -1.10 10.29 15.07
N HIS A 63 -2.27 10.55 15.67
CA HIS A 63 -2.74 11.91 15.91
C HIS A 63 -1.86 12.66 16.91
N ARG A 64 -1.49 12.01 18.02
CA ARG A 64 -0.62 12.59 19.06
C ARG A 64 0.76 12.93 18.48
N LYS A 65 1.36 12.00 17.71
CA LYS A 65 2.66 12.21 17.09
C LYS A 65 2.65 13.32 16.04
N SER A 66 1.58 13.43 15.25
CA SER A 66 1.41 14.51 14.27
C SER A 66 1.32 15.90 14.91
N ARG A 67 0.88 16.02 16.16
CA ARG A 67 0.86 17.28 16.91
C ARG A 67 2.23 17.65 17.51
N SER A 68 3.02 16.66 17.87
CA SER A 68 4.31 16.86 18.56
C SER A 68 5.50 17.04 17.63
N ALA A 69 5.38 16.70 16.33
CA ALA A 69 6.52 16.72 15.41
C ALA A 69 6.65 18.08 14.71
N THR A 70 7.73 18.78 14.98
CA THR A 70 8.25 19.91 14.19
C THR A 70 8.91 19.44 12.89
N THR A 71 9.23 18.16 12.76
CA THR A 71 9.91 17.56 11.60
C THR A 71 9.13 16.34 11.07
N GLY A 72 8.61 16.48 9.83
CA GLY A 72 8.28 15.46 8.81
C GLY A 72 7.73 14.11 9.26
N THR A 73 6.52 13.99 9.20
CA THR A 73 5.43 13.00 9.08
C THR A 73 5.71 11.63 8.46
N LYS A 74 6.96 11.19 8.27
CA LYS A 74 7.30 9.86 7.72
C LYS A 74 6.84 8.69 8.58
N ASP A 75 6.51 8.93 9.84
CA ASP A 75 6.19 7.88 10.81
C ASP A 75 4.70 7.51 10.92
N ALA A 76 3.78 8.30 10.36
CA ALA A 76 2.35 8.02 10.46
C ALA A 76 1.96 6.73 9.70
N ILE A 77 2.62 6.45 8.59
CA ILE A 77 2.38 5.23 7.78
C ILE A 77 2.76 3.95 8.52
N LYS A 78 3.68 4.01 9.50
CA LYS A 78 3.97 2.85 10.36
C LYS A 78 2.73 2.33 11.08
N PHE A 79 1.89 3.25 11.53
CA PHE A 79 0.65 2.89 12.24
C PHE A 79 -0.40 2.29 11.29
N ALA A 80 -0.46 2.76 10.03
CA ALA A 80 -1.32 2.16 9.02
C ALA A 80 -0.94 0.70 8.74
N TYR A 81 0.36 0.42 8.58
CA TYR A 81 0.89 -0.92 8.42
C TYR A 81 0.53 -1.83 9.61
N GLN A 82 0.73 -1.35 10.84
CA GLN A 82 0.41 -2.12 12.04
C GLN A 82 -1.10 -2.41 12.14
N ALA A 83 -1.94 -1.42 11.89
CA ALA A 83 -3.38 -1.58 11.90
C ALA A 83 -3.84 -2.61 10.86
N TRP A 84 -3.29 -2.52 9.62
CA TRP A 84 -3.67 -3.44 8.55
C TRP A 84 -3.25 -4.89 8.82
N ILE A 85 -2.02 -5.13 9.31
CA ILE A 85 -1.57 -6.49 9.58
C ILE A 85 -2.38 -7.17 10.69
N ILE A 86 -2.74 -6.42 11.75
CA ILE A 86 -3.58 -6.92 12.85
C ILE A 86 -4.97 -7.30 12.29
N TYR A 87 -5.53 -6.45 11.44
CA TYR A 87 -6.80 -6.72 10.78
C TYR A 87 -6.72 -7.94 9.86
N ALA A 88 -5.69 -8.07 9.02
CA ALA A 88 -5.52 -9.20 8.11
C ALA A 88 -5.35 -10.53 8.85
N VAL A 89 -4.55 -10.55 9.93
CA VAL A 89 -4.34 -11.74 10.79
C VAL A 89 -5.66 -12.18 11.43
N HIS A 90 -6.56 -11.26 11.72
CA HIS A 90 -7.86 -11.56 12.28
C HIS A 90 -8.88 -11.98 11.21
N LEU A 91 -8.99 -11.25 10.10
CA LEU A 91 -9.97 -11.49 9.06
C LEU A 91 -9.77 -12.83 8.34
N VAL A 92 -8.53 -13.20 8.05
CA VAL A 92 -8.24 -14.42 7.25
C VAL A 92 -8.73 -15.71 7.93
N PRO A 93 -8.50 -15.96 9.22
CA PRO A 93 -9.11 -17.11 9.90
C PRO A 93 -10.64 -17.07 9.93
N GLN A 94 -11.26 -15.89 10.11
CA GLN A 94 -12.71 -15.74 10.05
C GLN A 94 -13.24 -16.16 8.66
N LEU A 95 -12.64 -15.65 7.57
CA LEU A 95 -12.99 -16.03 6.20
C LEU A 95 -12.83 -17.53 5.97
N ALA A 96 -11.66 -18.09 6.32
CA ALA A 96 -11.39 -19.51 6.12
C ALA A 96 -12.40 -20.40 6.85
N THR A 97 -12.80 -20.02 8.06
CA THR A 97 -13.79 -20.73 8.85
C THR A 97 -15.19 -20.61 8.22
N LEU A 98 -15.59 -19.40 7.85
CA LEU A 98 -16.88 -19.11 7.24
C LEU A 98 -17.09 -19.89 5.93
N PHE A 99 -16.07 -19.93 5.07
CA PHE A 99 -16.15 -20.67 3.80
C PHE A 99 -16.16 -22.19 3.99
N LYS A 100 -15.61 -22.73 5.08
CA LYS A 100 -15.74 -24.14 5.43
C LYS A 100 -17.12 -24.50 5.98
N LEU A 101 -17.84 -23.55 6.55
CA LEU A 101 -19.19 -23.70 7.10
C LEU A 101 -20.29 -23.34 6.08
N LYS A 102 -19.91 -22.88 4.87
CA LYS A 102 -20.84 -22.31 3.88
C LYS A 102 -22.03 -23.20 3.53
N SER A 103 -21.84 -24.52 3.45
CA SER A 103 -22.89 -25.47 3.07
C SER A 103 -24.05 -25.51 4.06
N SER A 104 -23.80 -25.20 5.33
CA SER A 104 -24.83 -25.11 6.36
C SER A 104 -25.43 -23.70 6.44
N LEU A 105 -24.63 -22.66 6.17
CA LEU A 105 -25.04 -21.25 6.28
C LEU A 105 -26.11 -20.82 5.26
N PHE A 106 -26.12 -21.41 4.05
CA PHE A 106 -26.92 -20.93 2.94
C PHE A 106 -28.01 -21.93 2.49
N SER A 107 -28.30 -22.94 3.31
CA SER A 107 -29.30 -23.95 3.01
C SER A 107 -30.78 -23.49 3.14
N GLU A 108 -31.03 -22.33 3.77
CA GLU A 108 -32.37 -21.78 3.97
C GLU A 108 -32.59 -20.55 3.06
N GLU A 109 -33.58 -20.64 2.17
CA GLU A 109 -33.92 -19.67 1.12
C GLU A 109 -34.41 -18.28 1.62
N GLU A 110 -34.65 -18.08 2.89
CA GLU A 110 -35.34 -16.87 3.40
C GLU A 110 -34.51 -15.99 4.35
N LEU A 111 -33.20 -16.06 4.38
CA LEU A 111 -32.44 -15.18 5.29
C LEU A 111 -32.21 -13.79 4.70
N ILE A 112 -32.54 -12.74 5.46
CA ILE A 112 -32.17 -11.34 5.19
C ILE A 112 -30.64 -11.21 5.02
N PHE A 113 -29.87 -12.10 5.66
CA PHE A 113 -28.41 -12.18 5.62
C PHE A 113 -27.94 -13.34 4.69
N GLY A 114 -28.41 -13.36 3.45
CA GLY A 114 -27.97 -14.33 2.44
C GLY A 114 -26.58 -14.03 1.85
N PRO A 115 -26.18 -14.78 0.80
CA PRO A 115 -24.86 -14.65 0.13
C PRO A 115 -24.55 -13.23 -0.33
N ASN A 116 -25.53 -12.50 -0.86
CA ASN A 116 -25.37 -11.12 -1.32
C ASN A 116 -24.97 -10.17 -0.19
N MET A 117 -25.50 -10.37 1.01
CA MET A 117 -25.16 -9.54 2.16
C MET A 117 -23.74 -9.84 2.65
N LEU A 118 -23.32 -11.11 2.61
CA LEU A 118 -21.93 -11.48 2.88
C LEU A 118 -20.97 -10.88 1.86
N LYS A 119 -21.30 -10.94 0.57
CA LYS A 119 -20.54 -10.26 -0.48
C LYS A 119 -20.38 -8.76 -0.21
N MET A 120 -21.49 -8.08 0.12
CA MET A 120 -21.45 -6.66 0.50
C MET A 120 -20.54 -6.43 1.72
N ASN A 121 -20.60 -7.31 2.72
CA ASN A 121 -19.71 -7.22 3.88
C ASN A 121 -18.23 -7.39 3.51
N LEU A 122 -17.91 -8.33 2.63
CA LEU A 122 -16.53 -8.51 2.13
C LEU A 122 -16.04 -7.30 1.33
N CYS A 123 -16.93 -6.62 0.61
CA CYS A 123 -16.60 -5.35 -0.08
C CYS A 123 -16.19 -4.22 0.89
N LEU A 124 -16.44 -4.34 2.19
CA LEU A 124 -15.94 -3.39 3.17
C LEU A 124 -14.41 -3.46 3.34
N THR A 125 -13.78 -4.61 3.07
CA THR A 125 -12.31 -4.80 3.15
C THR A 125 -11.54 -3.82 2.26
N PRO A 126 -11.78 -3.72 0.93
CA PRO A 126 -11.13 -2.70 0.10
C PRO A 126 -11.46 -1.27 0.53
N MET A 127 -12.67 -1.01 1.01
CA MET A 127 -13.06 0.31 1.53
C MET A 127 -12.29 0.66 2.81
N LEU A 128 -12.10 -0.31 3.71
CA LEU A 128 -11.30 -0.15 4.93
C LEU A 128 -9.85 0.20 4.59
N PHE A 129 -9.25 -0.47 3.60
CA PHE A 129 -7.90 -0.14 3.15
C PHE A 129 -7.82 1.30 2.64
N LEU A 130 -8.76 1.71 1.79
CA LEU A 130 -8.83 3.06 1.27
C LEU A 130 -8.89 4.11 2.39
N PHE A 131 -9.85 3.97 3.32
CA PHE A 131 -10.00 4.90 4.44
C PHE A 131 -8.82 4.86 5.41
N LEU A 132 -8.21 3.69 5.62
CA LEU A 132 -6.99 3.55 6.41
C LEU A 132 -5.88 4.43 5.83
N VAL A 133 -5.58 4.28 4.53
CA VAL A 133 -4.55 5.08 3.87
C VAL A 133 -4.86 6.58 3.97
N TYR A 134 -6.11 6.98 3.71
CA TYR A 134 -6.53 8.37 3.83
C TYR A 134 -6.46 8.92 5.27
N ALA A 135 -6.67 8.08 6.29
CA ALA A 135 -6.59 8.47 7.70
C ALA A 135 -5.16 8.78 8.17
N TYR A 136 -4.17 8.08 7.59
CA TYR A 136 -2.77 8.18 8.02
C TYR A 136 -1.87 9.00 7.10
N HIS A 137 -2.28 9.23 5.82
CA HIS A 137 -1.44 10.00 4.92
C HIS A 137 -1.45 11.49 5.25
N ASP A 138 -0.32 12.12 5.04
CA ASP A 138 -0.10 13.56 5.20
C ASP A 138 0.58 14.20 3.99
N ALA A 139 0.54 13.52 2.86
CA ALA A 139 1.11 14.01 1.63
C ALA A 139 0.50 15.38 1.25
N LYS A 140 1.35 16.34 0.89
CA LYS A 140 0.92 17.68 0.44
C LYS A 140 0.16 17.55 -0.88
N SER A 141 -0.84 18.40 -1.09
CA SER A 141 -1.53 18.52 -2.38
C SER A 141 -0.48 18.77 -3.49
N HIS A 142 -0.67 18.12 -4.64
CA HIS A 142 0.22 18.21 -5.82
C HIS A 142 1.66 17.69 -5.61
N SER A 143 1.95 16.93 -4.53
CA SER A 143 3.25 16.29 -4.39
C SER A 143 3.31 14.96 -5.15
N ARG A 144 4.51 14.60 -5.68
CA ARG A 144 4.76 13.28 -6.29
C ARG A 144 4.35 12.12 -5.37
N ARG A 145 4.59 12.29 -4.05
CA ARG A 145 4.18 11.33 -3.02
C ARG A 145 2.66 11.14 -2.98
N LYS A 146 1.88 12.22 -3.13
CA LYS A 146 0.41 12.12 -3.13
C LYS A 146 -0.09 11.37 -4.36
N TYR A 147 0.42 11.71 -5.54
CA TYR A 147 0.07 11.02 -6.79
C TYR A 147 0.39 9.52 -6.71
N TYR A 148 1.59 9.19 -6.23
CA TYR A 148 2.00 7.81 -6.06
C TYR A 148 1.10 7.05 -5.07
N LEU A 149 0.76 7.68 -3.94
CA LEU A 149 -0.14 7.13 -2.93
C LEU A 149 -1.53 6.86 -3.51
N GLU A 150 -2.09 7.79 -4.27
CA GLU A 150 -3.40 7.63 -4.91
C GLU A 150 -3.39 6.49 -5.93
N LYS A 151 -2.37 6.43 -6.79
CA LYS A 151 -2.21 5.34 -7.78
C LYS A 151 -2.10 3.97 -7.09
N MET A 152 -1.23 3.86 -6.09
CA MET A 152 -1.02 2.62 -5.34
C MET A 152 -2.29 2.20 -4.60
N THR A 153 -2.95 3.13 -3.92
CA THR A 153 -4.18 2.82 -3.16
C THR A 153 -5.29 2.33 -4.09
N ALA A 154 -5.46 2.96 -5.26
CA ALA A 154 -6.45 2.54 -6.25
C ALA A 154 -6.15 1.12 -6.77
N ALA A 155 -4.89 0.80 -7.09
CA ALA A 155 -4.49 -0.52 -7.55
C ALA A 155 -4.76 -1.60 -6.49
N VAL A 156 -4.31 -1.38 -5.24
CA VAL A 156 -4.53 -2.32 -4.13
C VAL A 156 -6.01 -2.50 -3.83
N THR A 157 -6.80 -1.43 -3.85
CA THR A 157 -8.25 -1.50 -3.63
C THR A 157 -8.93 -2.36 -4.71
N LEU A 158 -8.51 -2.20 -5.98
CA LEU A 158 -9.03 -3.00 -7.08
C LEU A 158 -8.63 -4.48 -6.97
N ASP A 159 -7.42 -4.79 -6.52
CA ASP A 159 -6.97 -6.16 -6.29
C ASP A 159 -7.72 -6.82 -5.11
N LEU A 160 -8.07 -6.06 -4.08
CA LEU A 160 -8.91 -6.56 -2.98
C LEU A 160 -10.36 -6.83 -3.44
N PHE A 161 -10.94 -5.97 -4.30
CA PHE A 161 -12.25 -6.25 -4.93
C PHE A 161 -12.21 -7.49 -5.80
N ASP A 162 -11.10 -7.72 -6.51
CA ASP A 162 -10.88 -8.92 -7.31
C ASP A 162 -10.95 -10.20 -6.45
N SER A 163 -10.41 -10.16 -5.22
CA SER A 163 -10.55 -11.27 -4.27
C SER A 163 -11.99 -11.49 -3.81
N VAL A 164 -12.74 -10.41 -3.59
CA VAL A 164 -14.16 -10.53 -3.20
C VAL A 164 -14.97 -11.20 -4.30
N GLU A 165 -14.73 -10.81 -5.57
CA GLU A 165 -15.40 -11.44 -6.72
C GLU A 165 -14.98 -12.91 -6.89
N MET A 166 -13.70 -13.24 -6.68
CA MET A 166 -13.27 -14.65 -6.71
C MET A 166 -13.93 -15.48 -5.60
N LEU A 167 -14.13 -14.91 -4.42
CA LEU A 167 -14.84 -15.57 -3.33
C LEU A 167 -16.34 -15.74 -3.60
N GLU A 168 -16.94 -14.87 -4.43
CA GLU A 168 -18.35 -14.97 -4.84
C GLU A 168 -18.65 -16.28 -5.56
N TYR A 169 -17.79 -16.72 -6.48
CA TYR A 169 -17.95 -18.00 -7.16
C TYR A 169 -18.05 -19.19 -6.19
N LEU A 170 -17.47 -19.09 -5.00
CA LEU A 170 -17.55 -20.12 -3.98
C LEU A 170 -18.93 -20.18 -3.29
N PHE A 171 -19.74 -19.13 -3.39
CA PHE A 171 -21.10 -19.09 -2.84
C PHE A 171 -22.16 -19.54 -3.84
N GLU A 172 -21.96 -19.21 -5.12
CA GLU A 172 -22.98 -19.40 -6.15
C GLU A 172 -22.94 -20.80 -6.77
N GLU A 173 -21.76 -21.46 -6.74
CA GLU A 173 -21.56 -22.71 -7.47
C GLU A 173 -21.18 -23.88 -6.56
N GLU A 174 -22.10 -24.79 -6.35
CA GLU A 174 -21.87 -26.04 -5.62
C GLU A 174 -21.01 -27.05 -6.41
N THR A 175 -20.83 -26.84 -7.72
CA THR A 175 -20.21 -27.81 -8.64
C THR A 175 -18.69 -27.68 -8.72
N ILE A 176 -18.08 -26.66 -8.08
CA ILE A 176 -16.65 -26.43 -8.12
C ILE A 176 -15.90 -27.53 -7.36
N SER A 177 -14.83 -28.06 -7.97
CA SER A 177 -14.01 -29.09 -7.32
C SER A 177 -13.32 -28.56 -6.05
N VAL A 178 -13.28 -29.37 -4.99
CA VAL A 178 -12.69 -29.00 -3.70
C VAL A 178 -11.24 -28.45 -3.81
N PRO A 179 -10.34 -29.00 -4.65
CA PRO A 179 -9.00 -28.43 -4.82
C PRO A 179 -9.02 -27.01 -5.39
N LEU A 180 -9.91 -26.71 -6.34
CA LEU A 180 -10.02 -25.37 -6.94
C LEU A 180 -10.62 -24.40 -5.94
N GLU A 181 -11.66 -24.77 -5.21
CA GLU A 181 -12.26 -24.01 -4.12
C GLU A 181 -11.22 -23.61 -3.06
N ASN A 182 -10.47 -24.60 -2.55
CA ASN A 182 -9.42 -24.34 -1.57
C ASN A 182 -8.30 -23.42 -2.13
N SER A 183 -7.98 -23.54 -3.42
CA SER A 183 -7.00 -22.69 -4.08
C SER A 183 -7.49 -21.25 -4.18
N ILE A 184 -8.72 -21.03 -4.63
CA ILE A 184 -9.34 -19.70 -4.72
C ILE A 184 -9.37 -19.06 -3.32
N LEU A 185 -9.83 -19.79 -2.30
CA LEU A 185 -9.86 -19.30 -0.92
C LEU A 185 -8.47 -18.94 -0.42
N ALA A 186 -7.47 -19.79 -0.63
CA ALA A 186 -6.10 -19.56 -0.19
C ALA A 186 -5.48 -18.31 -0.83
N PHE A 187 -5.61 -18.14 -2.15
CA PHE A 187 -5.07 -16.97 -2.85
C PHE A 187 -5.83 -15.68 -2.51
N SER A 188 -7.16 -15.75 -2.32
CA SER A 188 -7.95 -14.60 -1.84
C SER A 188 -7.55 -14.19 -0.42
N CYS A 189 -7.37 -15.14 0.48
CA CYS A 189 -6.86 -14.89 1.83
C CYS A 189 -5.43 -14.31 1.81
N MET A 190 -4.56 -14.82 0.94
CA MET A 190 -3.21 -14.29 0.77
C MET A 190 -3.23 -12.85 0.28
N ASN A 191 -4.14 -12.51 -0.64
CA ASN A 191 -4.27 -11.14 -1.13
C ASN A 191 -4.65 -10.13 -0.03
N VAL A 192 -5.35 -10.54 1.02
CA VAL A 192 -5.63 -9.66 2.18
C VAL A 192 -4.34 -9.22 2.91
N PHE A 193 -3.28 -10.03 2.89
CA PHE A 193 -1.98 -9.67 3.46
C PHE A 193 -1.13 -8.77 2.56
N LEU A 194 -1.29 -8.84 1.25
CA LEU A 194 -0.43 -8.14 0.29
C LEU A 194 -0.43 -6.62 0.40
N PRO A 195 -1.51 -5.92 0.79
CA PRO A 195 -1.48 -4.48 1.05
C PRO A 195 -0.44 -4.06 2.07
N THR A 196 0.00 -4.99 2.92
CA THR A 196 1.12 -4.79 3.84
C THR A 196 2.40 -4.39 3.11
N PHE A 197 2.71 -5.04 1.98
CA PHE A 197 3.89 -4.71 1.16
C PHE A 197 3.77 -3.33 0.50
N ALA A 198 2.57 -2.96 0.06
CA ALA A 198 2.29 -1.63 -0.47
C ALA A 198 2.53 -0.54 0.59
N LEU A 199 2.07 -0.76 1.82
CA LEU A 199 2.30 0.17 2.94
C LEU A 199 3.78 0.21 3.36
N PHE A 200 4.52 -0.91 3.26
CA PHE A 200 5.96 -0.95 3.46
C PHE A 200 6.69 -0.13 2.41
N GLU A 201 6.35 -0.31 1.14
CA GLU A 201 6.94 0.48 0.08
C GLU A 201 6.74 1.97 0.34
N LEU A 202 5.51 2.39 0.65
CA LEU A 202 5.19 3.77 0.94
C LEU A 202 5.98 4.36 2.12
N LYS A 203 6.34 3.51 3.10
CA LYS A 203 7.17 3.90 4.25
C LYS A 203 8.63 4.13 3.87
N PHE A 204 9.19 3.24 3.04
CA PHE A 204 10.61 3.23 2.74
C PHE A 204 10.97 4.01 1.48
N ASN A 205 10.01 4.28 0.60
CA ASN A 205 10.26 5.05 -0.60
C ASN A 205 10.60 6.51 -0.25
N LYS A 206 11.80 6.90 -0.62
CA LYS A 206 12.29 8.29 -0.46
C LYS A 206 11.94 9.04 -1.74
N PHE A 207 10.86 9.81 -1.70
CA PHE A 207 10.43 10.68 -2.81
C PHE A 207 11.34 11.93 -2.88
N HIS A 208 12.66 11.76 -2.97
CA HIS A 208 13.60 12.86 -3.13
C HIS A 208 13.84 13.15 -4.61
N ASP A 209 13.87 14.43 -4.97
CA ASP A 209 14.19 14.88 -6.33
C ASP A 209 15.66 14.59 -6.71
N SER A 210 16.51 14.30 -5.72
CA SER A 210 17.93 13.95 -5.91
C SER A 210 18.18 12.52 -6.44
N GLY A 211 17.15 11.74 -6.74
CA GLY A 211 17.28 10.35 -7.22
C GLY A 211 17.81 9.37 -6.17
N GLU A 212 17.89 9.77 -4.89
CA GLU A 212 18.28 8.87 -3.81
C GLU A 212 17.17 7.82 -3.58
N THR A 213 17.54 6.54 -3.64
CA THR A 213 16.63 5.40 -3.49
C THR A 213 16.97 4.57 -2.26
N SER A 214 16.01 3.75 -1.81
CA SER A 214 16.29 2.73 -0.80
C SER A 214 17.22 1.65 -1.38
N PRO A 215 18.14 1.06 -0.58
CA PRO A 215 19.02 -0.03 -1.02
C PRO A 215 18.24 -1.28 -1.44
N ILE A 216 17.05 -1.50 -0.87
CA ILE A 216 16.12 -2.57 -1.25
C ILE A 216 14.96 -1.91 -2.00
N SER A 217 14.72 -2.37 -3.21
CA SER A 217 13.58 -1.89 -4.00
C SER A 217 12.30 -2.61 -3.57
N PHE A 218 11.64 -2.08 -2.56
CA PHE A 218 10.33 -2.57 -2.14
C PHE A 218 9.28 -2.46 -3.26
N LYS A 219 9.44 -1.49 -4.18
CA LYS A 219 8.59 -1.37 -5.36
C LYS A 219 8.68 -2.62 -6.24
N PHE A 220 9.88 -3.13 -6.48
CA PHE A 220 10.08 -4.35 -7.26
C PHE A 220 9.44 -5.57 -6.59
N ILE A 221 9.67 -5.74 -5.28
CA ILE A 221 9.07 -6.83 -4.49
C ILE A 221 7.55 -6.75 -4.57
N TYR A 222 6.98 -5.55 -4.36
CA TYR A 222 5.55 -5.30 -4.45
C TYR A 222 4.98 -5.72 -5.81
N ILE A 223 5.58 -5.25 -6.93
CA ILE A 223 5.13 -5.58 -8.28
C ILE A 223 5.15 -7.10 -8.52
N CYS A 224 6.28 -7.75 -8.21
CA CYS A 224 6.41 -9.20 -8.37
C CYS A 224 5.39 -9.96 -7.52
N THR A 225 5.19 -9.54 -6.26
CA THR A 225 4.28 -10.22 -5.33
C THR A 225 2.83 -10.12 -5.83
N PHE A 226 2.36 -8.94 -6.22
CA PHE A 226 1.00 -8.78 -6.74
C PHE A 226 0.80 -9.49 -8.10
N MET A 227 1.81 -9.48 -8.96
CA MET A 227 1.73 -10.20 -10.23
C MET A 227 1.59 -11.71 -10.01
N PHE A 228 2.47 -12.32 -9.18
CA PHE A 228 2.52 -13.77 -9.02
C PHE A 228 1.47 -14.33 -8.05
N PHE A 229 1.03 -13.58 -7.05
CA PHE A 229 0.09 -14.07 -6.05
C PHE A 229 -1.36 -13.59 -6.24
N VAL A 230 -1.60 -12.60 -7.11
CA VAL A 230 -2.96 -12.11 -7.39
C VAL A 230 -3.27 -12.26 -8.88
N ASN A 231 -2.60 -11.49 -9.73
CA ASN A 231 -3.04 -11.34 -11.12
C ASN A 231 -2.89 -12.62 -11.94
N VAL A 232 -1.78 -13.36 -11.80
CA VAL A 232 -1.58 -14.63 -12.52
C VAL A 232 -2.52 -15.72 -12.00
N PRO A 233 -2.61 -16.01 -10.70
CA PRO A 233 -3.54 -17.03 -10.20
C PRO A 233 -5.00 -16.72 -10.52
N PHE A 234 -5.45 -15.49 -10.32
CA PHE A 234 -6.84 -15.12 -10.59
C PHE A 234 -7.18 -15.16 -12.08
N LEU A 235 -6.23 -14.81 -12.96
CA LEU A 235 -6.40 -15.02 -14.40
C LEU A 235 -6.59 -16.51 -14.71
N VAL A 236 -5.76 -17.38 -14.16
CA VAL A 236 -5.83 -18.83 -14.37
C VAL A 236 -7.14 -19.39 -13.82
N PHE A 237 -7.55 -19.02 -12.60
CA PHE A 237 -8.80 -19.50 -12.00
C PHE A 237 -10.00 -19.08 -12.83
N ARG A 238 -10.07 -17.82 -13.31
CA ARG A 238 -11.15 -17.37 -14.19
C ARG A 238 -11.19 -18.12 -15.51
N LEU A 239 -10.05 -18.43 -16.11
CA LEU A 239 -10.01 -19.26 -17.32
C LEU A 239 -10.50 -20.69 -17.06
N ILE A 240 -10.17 -21.29 -15.91
CA ILE A 240 -10.65 -22.61 -15.50
C ILE A 240 -12.18 -22.57 -15.26
N LEU A 241 -12.66 -21.56 -14.53
CA LEU A 241 -14.09 -21.39 -14.24
C LEU A 241 -14.89 -21.18 -15.53
N TRP A 242 -14.40 -20.38 -16.46
CA TRP A 242 -15.03 -20.14 -17.74
C TRP A 242 -15.07 -21.40 -18.62
N HIS A 243 -13.93 -22.04 -18.86
CA HIS A 243 -13.84 -23.18 -19.79
C HIS A 243 -14.26 -24.52 -19.16
N GLY A 244 -13.99 -24.72 -17.88
CA GLY A 244 -14.25 -25.99 -17.19
C GLY A 244 -15.66 -26.08 -16.59
N TYR A 245 -16.20 -24.94 -16.15
CA TYR A 245 -17.50 -24.88 -15.46
C TYR A 245 -18.56 -24.07 -16.22
N ASN A 246 -18.22 -23.52 -17.40
CA ASN A 246 -19.10 -22.70 -18.25
C ASN A 246 -19.69 -21.47 -17.53
N LEU A 247 -18.96 -20.90 -16.57
CA LEU A 247 -19.37 -19.69 -15.86
C LEU A 247 -19.12 -18.44 -16.73
N ASP A 248 -19.88 -17.38 -16.47
CA ASP A 248 -19.76 -16.14 -17.20
C ASP A 248 -18.37 -15.47 -16.99
N ILE A 249 -17.86 -14.83 -18.06
CA ILE A 249 -16.58 -14.13 -18.02
C ILE A 249 -16.72 -12.85 -17.22
N SER A 250 -15.91 -12.72 -16.16
CA SER A 250 -15.79 -11.48 -15.44
C SER A 250 -14.95 -10.45 -16.19
N VAL A 251 -15.36 -9.18 -16.12
CA VAL A 251 -14.59 -8.02 -16.61
C VAL A 251 -13.20 -7.94 -15.97
N LEU A 252 -13.03 -8.44 -14.75
CA LEU A 252 -11.75 -8.45 -14.04
C LEU A 252 -10.72 -9.43 -14.63
N LEU A 253 -11.14 -10.35 -15.53
CA LEU A 253 -10.19 -11.13 -16.34
C LEU A 253 -9.28 -10.20 -17.17
N ALA A 254 -9.87 -9.20 -17.84
CA ALA A 254 -9.11 -8.20 -18.62
C ALA A 254 -8.21 -7.36 -17.70
N LYS A 255 -8.69 -7.00 -16.50
CA LYS A 255 -7.88 -6.30 -15.48
C LYS A 255 -6.62 -7.11 -15.15
N ASN A 256 -6.75 -8.42 -14.88
CA ASN A 256 -5.62 -9.26 -14.51
C ASN A 256 -4.61 -9.40 -15.66
N ALA A 257 -5.08 -9.58 -16.89
CA ALA A 257 -4.22 -9.60 -18.07
C ALA A 257 -3.43 -8.30 -18.25
N LEU A 258 -4.12 -7.14 -18.14
CA LEU A 258 -3.48 -5.82 -18.22
C LEU A 258 -2.48 -5.61 -17.07
N ALA A 259 -2.82 -6.01 -15.85
CA ALA A 259 -1.93 -5.86 -14.69
C ALA A 259 -0.64 -6.68 -14.86
N ILE A 260 -0.73 -7.88 -15.45
CA ILE A 260 0.46 -8.70 -15.78
C ILE A 260 1.33 -7.98 -16.80
N VAL A 261 0.75 -7.48 -17.89
CA VAL A 261 1.50 -6.76 -18.94
C VAL A 261 2.18 -5.52 -18.36
N MET A 262 1.44 -4.71 -17.59
CA MET A 262 1.99 -3.52 -16.94
C MET A 262 3.07 -3.87 -15.92
N GLY A 263 2.89 -4.96 -15.16
CA GLY A 263 3.90 -5.46 -14.22
C GLY A 263 5.19 -5.87 -14.94
N ILE A 264 5.11 -6.54 -16.08
CA ILE A 264 6.28 -6.90 -16.91
C ILE A 264 6.99 -5.63 -17.38
N ILE A 265 6.26 -4.64 -17.91
CA ILE A 265 6.83 -3.36 -18.35
C ILE A 265 7.55 -2.66 -17.17
N GLU A 266 6.92 -2.55 -15.99
CA GLU A 266 7.52 -1.93 -14.83
C GLU A 266 8.77 -2.70 -14.33
N ILE A 267 8.80 -4.03 -14.47
CA ILE A 267 9.99 -4.85 -14.17
C ILE A 267 11.12 -4.54 -15.16
N MET A 268 10.81 -4.43 -16.45
CA MET A 268 11.81 -4.07 -17.48
C MET A 268 12.39 -2.67 -17.24
N GLU A 269 11.53 -1.69 -16.93
CA GLU A 269 11.97 -0.32 -16.55
C GLU A 269 12.87 -0.34 -15.31
N PHE A 270 12.50 -1.16 -14.31
CA PHE A 270 13.30 -1.28 -13.10
C PHE A 270 14.72 -1.77 -13.40
N PHE A 271 14.88 -2.81 -14.21
CA PHE A 271 16.20 -3.32 -14.58
C PHE A 271 16.95 -2.36 -15.51
N GLY A 272 16.24 -1.63 -16.38
CA GLY A 272 16.82 -0.65 -17.29
C GLY A 272 17.35 0.59 -16.59
N GLU A 273 16.50 1.25 -15.82
CA GLU A 273 16.71 2.65 -15.38
C GLU A 273 16.77 2.82 -13.86
N GLN A 274 15.96 2.05 -13.11
CA GLN A 274 15.73 2.31 -11.68
C GLN A 274 16.60 1.46 -10.75
N ARG A 275 17.36 0.48 -11.26
CA ARG A 275 18.16 -0.43 -10.41
C ARG A 275 19.06 0.38 -9.46
N PRO A 276 18.96 0.17 -8.13
CA PRO A 276 19.71 0.94 -7.16
C PRO A 276 21.22 0.64 -7.27
N ARG A 277 22.04 1.72 -7.26
CA ARG A 277 23.50 1.64 -7.23
C ARG A 277 24.03 2.39 -6.02
N LYS A 278 24.91 1.76 -5.25
CA LYS A 278 25.52 2.36 -4.07
C LYS A 278 26.76 3.15 -4.47
N CYS A 279 26.84 4.41 -4.04
CA CYS A 279 28.04 5.24 -4.21
C CYS A 279 29.12 4.77 -3.23
N LYS A 280 30.37 4.62 -3.72
CA LYS A 280 31.52 4.22 -2.89
C LYS A 280 31.99 5.35 -1.99
N HIS A 281 31.76 6.61 -2.37
CA HIS A 281 32.23 7.79 -1.62
C HIS A 281 31.28 8.18 -0.47
N CYS A 282 30.01 8.42 -0.77
CA CYS A 282 29.04 8.86 0.24
C CYS A 282 28.18 7.73 0.83
N LEU A 283 28.38 6.47 0.37
CA LEU A 283 27.63 5.25 0.79
C LEU A 283 26.12 5.33 0.57
N ARG A 284 25.62 6.38 -0.09
CA ARG A 284 24.20 6.53 -0.44
C ARG A 284 23.85 5.74 -1.70
N THR A 285 22.59 5.39 -1.85
CA THR A 285 22.09 4.62 -2.98
C THR A 285 21.27 5.50 -3.91
N PHE A 286 21.55 5.43 -5.21
CA PHE A 286 20.89 6.21 -6.26
C PHE A 286 20.34 5.29 -7.34
N ALA A 287 19.28 5.73 -8.02
CA ALA A 287 18.82 5.08 -9.25
C ALA A 287 19.90 5.18 -10.33
N LYS A 288 19.96 4.21 -11.24
CA LYS A 288 21.00 4.09 -12.27
C LYS A 288 21.20 5.37 -13.07
N ASP A 289 20.10 6.06 -13.42
CA ASP A 289 20.14 7.29 -14.22
C ASP A 289 20.71 8.48 -13.43
N PHE A 290 20.45 8.55 -12.13
CA PHE A 290 20.99 9.58 -11.24
C PHE A 290 22.39 9.26 -10.73
N PHE A 291 22.88 8.03 -10.90
CA PHE A 291 24.16 7.60 -10.38
C PHE A 291 25.34 8.28 -11.10
N LYS A 292 25.30 8.37 -12.45
CA LYS A 292 26.34 9.03 -13.24
C LYS A 292 26.49 10.53 -12.93
N PRO A 293 25.40 11.33 -12.93
CA PRO A 293 25.48 12.73 -12.48
C PRO A 293 25.99 12.88 -11.05
N HIS A 294 25.52 12.04 -10.13
CA HIS A 294 25.96 12.05 -8.74
C HIS A 294 27.47 11.78 -8.60
N MET A 295 28.01 10.81 -9.32
CA MET A 295 29.45 10.49 -9.29
C MET A 295 30.33 11.66 -9.72
N LYS A 296 29.87 12.49 -10.67
CA LYS A 296 30.60 13.71 -11.08
C LYS A 296 30.68 14.77 -9.97
N LEU A 297 29.66 14.81 -9.08
CA LEU A 297 29.56 15.77 -7.98
C LEU A 297 30.14 15.22 -6.67
N CYS A 298 30.20 13.91 -6.51
CA CYS A 298 30.66 13.20 -5.32
C CYS A 298 32.10 12.66 -5.48
N SER A 299 32.95 13.42 -6.18
CA SER A 299 34.38 13.13 -6.28
C SER A 299 35.08 13.41 -4.92
N PRO A 300 36.15 12.66 -4.53
CA PRO A 300 36.87 12.94 -3.31
C PRO A 300 37.41 14.37 -3.33
N ALA A 301 37.49 14.99 -2.15
CA ALA A 301 37.86 16.37 -1.95
C ALA A 301 39.30 16.76 -2.48
N GLU A 302 40.11 15.79 -2.86
CA GLU A 302 41.42 15.99 -3.47
C GLU A 302 41.41 16.86 -4.75
N ASN A 303 40.29 16.86 -5.49
CA ASN A 303 40.18 17.72 -6.69
C ASN A 303 39.66 19.13 -6.39
N MET A 304 39.17 19.41 -5.19
CA MET A 304 38.78 20.79 -4.82
C MET A 304 39.96 21.68 -4.42
N GLU A 305 40.99 21.09 -3.83
CA GLU A 305 42.20 21.87 -3.49
C GLU A 305 43.04 22.26 -4.72
N MET A 306 43.11 21.35 -5.76
CA MET A 306 43.84 21.71 -6.98
C MET A 306 43.16 22.80 -7.82
N ILE A 307 41.81 22.85 -7.82
CA ILE A 307 41.07 23.92 -8.54
C ILE A 307 41.16 25.26 -7.78
N SER A 308 41.31 25.22 -6.47
CA SER A 308 41.49 26.41 -5.64
C SER A 308 42.92 26.99 -5.77
N CYS A 309 43.94 26.13 -5.85
CA CYS A 309 45.35 26.60 -6.01
C CYS A 309 45.64 27.15 -7.41
N ASP A 310 45.07 26.58 -8.48
CA ASP A 310 45.26 27.08 -9.85
C ASP A 310 44.59 28.43 -10.13
N LYS A 311 43.57 28.81 -9.35
CA LYS A 311 42.95 30.15 -9.41
C LYS A 311 43.68 31.18 -8.53
N ALA A 312 44.32 30.75 -7.46
CA ALA A 312 45.07 31.64 -6.58
C ALA A 312 46.42 32.07 -7.21
N SER A 313 47.09 31.19 -7.98
CA SER A 313 48.39 31.52 -8.61
C SER A 313 48.27 32.40 -9.86
N LYS A 314 47.09 32.69 -10.38
CA LYS A 314 46.83 33.59 -11.52
C LYS A 314 46.28 34.95 -11.14
N MET A 315 46.12 35.25 -9.85
CA MET A 315 45.56 36.53 -9.34
C MET A 315 46.54 37.40 -8.55
N ASP A 316 47.83 37.05 -8.52
CA ASP A 316 48.84 37.82 -7.73
C ASP A 316 49.66 38.81 -8.56
N GLU A 317 49.04 39.35 -9.62
CA GLU A 317 49.65 40.46 -10.35
C GLU A 317 48.60 41.54 -10.72
N SER A 318 48.03 42.21 -9.72
CA SER A 318 47.49 43.58 -9.85
C SER A 318 46.77 44.03 -8.55
N LYS A 319 47.51 44.83 -7.76
CA LYS A 319 47.06 45.98 -6.94
C LYS A 319 45.75 46.00 -6.16
N ASP A 320 45.94 46.16 -4.80
CA ASP A 320 45.21 47.08 -3.92
C ASP A 320 43.69 47.26 -4.13
N ILE A 321 42.89 46.75 -3.17
CA ILE A 321 41.78 47.45 -2.51
C ILE A 321 41.15 46.52 -1.44
N ALA A 322 40.69 47.11 -0.35
CA ALA A 322 40.25 46.63 0.95
C ALA A 322 39.20 45.49 0.99
N PRO A 323 39.02 44.81 2.13
CA PRO A 323 38.15 43.62 2.27
C PRO A 323 36.70 44.03 2.45
N ASN A 324 35.84 43.55 1.57
CA ASN A 324 34.40 43.59 1.77
C ASN A 324 33.85 42.17 2.09
N THR A 325 33.17 42.11 3.19
CA THR A 325 32.35 41.01 3.71
C THR A 325 31.36 40.50 2.66
N CYS A 326 31.38 39.19 2.39
CA CYS A 326 30.35 38.53 1.60
C CYS A 326 29.26 37.93 2.51
N ASP A 327 28.16 38.65 2.62
CA ASP A 327 26.89 38.11 3.09
C ASP A 327 26.29 37.22 2.00
N ILE A 328 26.09 35.94 2.31
CA ILE A 328 25.36 35.03 1.44
C ILE A 328 23.91 34.99 1.91
N SER A 329 23.06 35.68 1.16
CA SER A 329 21.60 35.59 1.23
C SER A 329 21.11 34.45 0.31
N PRO A 330 20.21 33.56 0.75
CA PRO A 330 19.62 32.57 -0.12
C PRO A 330 18.26 33.06 -0.64
N ASN A 331 18.22 33.54 -1.87
CA ASN A 331 16.95 33.70 -2.58
C ASN A 331 17.18 33.47 -4.08
N SER A 332 16.51 32.43 -4.60
CA SER A 332 15.90 32.49 -5.92
C SER A 332 14.93 31.32 -6.11
N THR A 333 13.67 31.68 -6.00
CA THR A 333 12.49 31.09 -6.65
C THR A 333 12.74 31.02 -8.16
N GLU A 334 12.57 29.85 -8.75
CA GLU A 334 12.21 29.73 -10.16
C GLU A 334 11.07 28.71 -10.34
N THR A 335 9.97 29.28 -10.80
CA THR A 335 8.76 28.72 -11.36
C THR A 335 9.03 28.19 -12.77
N TYR A 336 8.68 26.94 -13.08
CA TYR A 336 8.24 26.53 -14.43
C TYR A 336 7.30 25.33 -14.35
N VAL A 337 6.10 25.56 -14.89
CA VAL A 337 5.00 24.79 -15.54
C VAL A 337 4.80 23.33 -15.13
#